data_db3abdcc3f4dfcc1dc77432e25189330
#
_entry.id   db3abdcc3f4dfcc1dc77432e25189330
#
_cell.length_a   1.000
_cell.length_b   1.000
_cell.length_c   1.000
_cell.angle_alpha   90.00
_cell.angle_beta   90.00
_cell.angle_gamma   90.00
#
_symmetry.space_group_name_H-M   'P 1'
#
loop_
_entity.id
_entity.type
_entity.pdbx_description
1 polymer ?
#
loop_
_entity_poly.entity_id
_entity_poly.type
_entity_poly.pdbx_seq_one_letter_code
_entity_poly.pdbx_strand_id
1 'polypeptide(L)'
;MVKIKAAVCHEFGTPLKIETIDLREPITGEVEVTLGAVAVCHSDISFADGDWGGELPAVYGHEAAGFISKIGDSVKGFEIGDRVVVTLIKSCGYCNNCSEGNPTICEDNSNAEPPILSMKGNTIQQVMNCGAFAEKVVVDQSQIVKLNNDLNFATASLLACGVITGIGAVVNAAKLRPGQDVVVIGAGGVGLNAIQGARIAGARRIVAVDTNGDKLTIAKEFGATDGVLATEKSPWRIAKSLVGRGADIVFVTVGNSSVYDIAPRYLGYGGKVVMVGMPKTGDKSVYEPVMMAAVSQGMIGSKMGDVIIKRDIPWIVDLYEQGRLKLDELVSKTWTLDQINEAIADTKLGSAKRNVIVFEAKQAS
;
A
#
# COMPACT_ATOMS: atom_id res chain seq x y z
N MET A 1 -17.29 -17.83 17.77
CA MET A 1 -17.22 -16.36 17.52
C MET A 1 -16.62 -15.68 18.75
N VAL A 2 -15.75 -14.70 18.54
CA VAL A 2 -15.17 -13.87 19.61
C VAL A 2 -15.63 -12.42 19.43
N LYS A 3 -15.86 -11.71 20.55
CA LYS A 3 -16.15 -10.27 20.52
C LYS A 3 -14.86 -9.48 20.41
N ILE A 4 -14.79 -8.54 19.46
CA ILE A 4 -13.65 -7.66 19.23
C ILE A 4 -14.12 -6.22 19.06
N LYS A 5 -13.29 -5.25 19.41
CA LYS A 5 -13.49 -3.84 19.04
C LYS A 5 -13.05 -3.63 17.60
N ALA A 6 -13.84 -2.85 16.85
CA ALA A 6 -13.52 -2.45 15.48
C ALA A 6 -14.06 -1.05 15.18
N ALA A 7 -13.45 -0.38 14.20
CA ALA A 7 -13.94 0.88 13.65
C ALA A 7 -14.83 0.59 12.44
N VAL A 8 -16.13 0.76 12.62
CA VAL A 8 -17.18 0.41 11.65
C VAL A 8 -17.65 1.66 10.90
N CYS A 9 -17.66 1.59 9.57
CA CYS A 9 -18.28 2.57 8.70
C CYS A 9 -19.73 2.19 8.44
N HIS A 10 -20.67 3.05 8.80
CA HIS A 10 -22.12 2.86 8.55
C HIS A 10 -22.64 3.71 7.40
N GLU A 11 -21.94 4.80 7.07
CA GLU A 11 -22.32 5.74 6.02
C GLU A 11 -21.06 6.35 5.45
N PHE A 12 -20.95 6.44 4.11
CA PHE A 12 -19.79 7.02 3.44
C PHE A 12 -19.62 8.51 3.81
N GLY A 13 -18.37 8.93 3.96
CA GLY A 13 -18.00 10.31 4.29
C GLY A 13 -18.27 10.71 5.75
N THR A 14 -18.71 9.78 6.61
CA THR A 14 -18.93 10.04 8.03
C THR A 14 -17.83 9.40 8.90
N PRO A 15 -17.62 9.89 10.15
CA PRO A 15 -16.67 9.28 11.06
C PRO A 15 -16.98 7.82 11.35
N LEU A 16 -15.95 6.99 11.41
CA LEU A 16 -16.04 5.59 11.79
C LEU A 16 -16.46 5.49 13.27
N LYS A 17 -17.30 4.51 13.59
CA LYS A 17 -17.75 4.25 14.97
C LYS A 17 -17.00 3.09 15.58
N ILE A 18 -16.49 3.26 16.79
CA ILE A 18 -15.88 2.16 17.55
C ILE A 18 -16.98 1.33 18.16
N GLU A 19 -17.07 0.07 17.73
CA GLU A 19 -18.12 -0.85 18.15
C GLU A 19 -17.54 -2.24 18.49
N THR A 20 -18.30 -2.98 19.30
CA THR A 20 -18.01 -4.39 19.56
C THR A 20 -18.76 -5.24 18.54
N ILE A 21 -18.01 -5.98 17.75
CA ILE A 21 -18.51 -6.85 16.68
C ILE A 21 -18.13 -8.30 16.92
N ASP A 22 -18.72 -9.21 16.18
CA ASP A 22 -18.44 -10.64 16.22
C ASP A 22 -17.45 -11.01 15.13
N LEU A 23 -16.33 -11.65 15.49
CA LEU A 23 -15.38 -12.28 14.61
C LEU A 23 -15.57 -13.79 14.68
N ARG A 24 -15.73 -14.46 13.53
CA ARG A 24 -15.82 -15.94 13.52
C ARG A 24 -14.46 -16.59 13.70
N GLU A 25 -14.49 -17.87 14.07
CA GLU A 25 -13.28 -18.70 14.11
C GLU A 25 -12.71 -18.90 12.70
N PRO A 26 -11.38 -19.04 12.56
CA PRO A 26 -10.78 -19.38 11.27
C PRO A 26 -11.21 -20.78 10.83
N ILE A 27 -11.52 -20.93 9.54
CA ILE A 27 -11.81 -22.22 8.89
C ILE A 27 -10.61 -22.72 8.09
N THR A 28 -10.80 -23.73 7.26
CA THR A 28 -9.73 -24.33 6.45
C THR A 28 -8.98 -23.28 5.64
N GLY A 29 -7.66 -23.24 5.76
CA GLY A 29 -6.76 -22.31 5.07
C GLY A 29 -6.66 -20.92 5.67
N GLU A 30 -7.38 -20.63 6.76
CA GLU A 30 -7.40 -19.31 7.41
C GLU A 30 -6.66 -19.29 8.73
N VAL A 31 -6.25 -18.10 9.14
CA VAL A 31 -5.65 -17.82 10.43
C VAL A 31 -6.32 -16.63 11.11
N GLU A 32 -6.41 -16.67 12.44
CA GLU A 32 -6.75 -15.49 13.26
C GLU A 32 -5.43 -14.82 13.66
N VAL A 33 -5.34 -13.51 13.43
CA VAL A 33 -4.20 -12.69 13.85
C VAL A 33 -4.67 -11.66 14.87
N THR A 34 -4.07 -11.66 16.05
CA THR A 34 -4.19 -10.57 17.03
C THR A 34 -3.26 -9.46 16.59
N LEU A 35 -3.82 -8.27 16.32
CA LEU A 35 -3.06 -7.18 15.73
C LEU A 35 -2.23 -6.43 16.77
N GLY A 36 -0.99 -6.13 16.41
CA GLY A 36 -0.11 -5.22 17.15
C GLY A 36 -0.13 -3.82 16.55
N ALA A 37 -0.32 -3.72 15.24
CA ALA A 37 -0.46 -2.43 14.55
C ALA A 37 -1.17 -2.56 13.21
N VAL A 38 -1.78 -1.44 12.76
CA VAL A 38 -2.32 -1.26 11.41
C VAL A 38 -2.05 0.16 10.92
N ALA A 39 -1.45 0.31 9.73
CA ALA A 39 -1.21 1.62 9.15
C ALA A 39 -2.43 2.13 8.39
N VAL A 40 -2.62 3.46 8.41
CA VAL A 40 -3.71 4.14 7.68
C VAL A 40 -3.25 4.46 6.27
N CYS A 41 -3.97 3.96 5.27
CA CYS A 41 -3.72 4.20 3.86
C CYS A 41 -4.77 5.14 3.25
N HIS A 42 -4.40 5.87 2.20
CA HIS A 42 -5.36 6.64 1.41
C HIS A 42 -6.44 5.75 0.78
N SER A 43 -6.15 4.47 0.51
CA SER A 43 -7.15 3.52 0.02
C SER A 43 -8.27 3.28 1.02
N ASP A 44 -7.96 3.19 2.33
CA ASP A 44 -8.96 3.08 3.38
C ASP A 44 -9.86 4.32 3.41
N ILE A 45 -9.26 5.48 3.23
CA ILE A 45 -9.95 6.77 3.20
C ILE A 45 -10.86 6.87 1.97
N SER A 46 -10.37 6.49 0.78
CA SER A 46 -11.16 6.51 -0.45
C SER A 46 -12.38 5.58 -0.39
N PHE A 47 -12.24 4.42 0.25
CA PHE A 47 -13.40 3.56 0.52
C PHE A 47 -14.34 4.18 1.55
N ALA A 48 -13.83 4.72 2.65
CA ALA A 48 -14.65 5.34 3.71
C ALA A 48 -15.38 6.59 3.21
N ASP A 49 -14.80 7.34 2.29
CA ASP A 49 -15.42 8.52 1.65
C ASP A 49 -16.39 8.12 0.51
N GLY A 50 -16.41 6.83 0.10
CA GLY A 50 -17.26 6.33 -0.98
C GLY A 50 -16.74 6.56 -2.39
N ASP A 51 -15.49 7.02 -2.55
CA ASP A 51 -14.85 7.29 -3.85
C ASP A 51 -14.80 6.07 -4.78
N TRP A 52 -14.72 4.87 -4.20
CA TRP A 52 -14.66 3.60 -4.91
C TRP A 52 -15.91 2.73 -4.72
N GLY A 53 -16.93 3.25 -4.00
CA GLY A 53 -18.14 2.52 -3.68
C GLY A 53 -17.93 1.42 -2.65
N GLY A 54 -18.82 0.44 -2.62
CA GLY A 54 -18.80 -0.72 -1.73
C GLY A 54 -20.12 -0.91 -1.00
N GLU A 55 -20.16 -1.92 -0.13
CA GLU A 55 -21.33 -2.23 0.71
C GLU A 55 -21.06 -1.84 2.17
N LEU A 56 -22.11 -1.43 2.88
CA LEU A 56 -22.06 -1.04 4.28
C LEU A 56 -23.04 -1.89 5.12
N PRO A 57 -22.78 -2.09 6.43
CA PRO A 57 -21.65 -1.59 7.21
C PRO A 57 -20.33 -2.31 6.89
N ALA A 58 -19.19 -1.63 7.09
CA ALA A 58 -17.89 -2.12 6.68
C ALA A 58 -16.78 -1.81 7.70
N VAL A 59 -15.74 -2.67 7.75
CA VAL A 59 -14.49 -2.42 8.45
C VAL A 59 -13.36 -2.34 7.41
N TYR A 60 -12.59 -1.26 7.46
CA TYR A 60 -11.43 -1.00 6.60
C TYR A 60 -10.12 -1.38 7.29
N GLY A 61 -8.99 -0.97 6.74
CA GLY A 61 -7.65 -1.32 7.21
C GLY A 61 -7.10 -2.55 6.49
N HIS A 62 -5.89 -2.42 5.91
CA HIS A 62 -5.29 -3.50 5.11
C HIS A 62 -3.76 -3.56 5.22
N GLU A 63 -3.18 -2.77 6.11
CA GLU A 63 -1.74 -2.71 6.33
C GLU A 63 -1.44 -3.10 7.78
N ALA A 64 -1.46 -4.41 8.10
CA ALA A 64 -1.40 -4.85 9.48
C ALA A 64 -0.22 -5.77 9.78
N ALA A 65 0.15 -5.84 11.06
CA ALA A 65 1.08 -6.81 11.61
C ALA A 65 0.66 -7.20 13.02
N GLY A 66 0.96 -8.45 13.40
CA GLY A 66 0.56 -8.99 14.70
C GLY A 66 1.06 -10.41 14.93
N PHE A 67 0.39 -11.13 15.83
CA PHE A 67 0.65 -12.52 16.16
C PHE A 67 -0.48 -13.43 15.69
N ILE A 68 -0.16 -14.60 15.15
CA ILE A 68 -1.14 -15.66 14.91
C ILE A 68 -1.67 -16.13 16.26
N SER A 69 -2.96 -16.01 16.50
CA SER A 69 -3.65 -16.43 17.73
C SER A 69 -4.43 -17.73 17.56
N LYS A 70 -4.88 -18.05 16.33
CA LYS A 70 -5.51 -19.33 15.98
C LYS A 70 -5.22 -19.71 14.55
N ILE A 71 -5.28 -21.01 14.28
CA ILE A 71 -5.02 -21.59 12.96
C ILE A 71 -6.17 -22.52 12.61
N GLY A 72 -6.73 -22.34 11.43
CA GLY A 72 -7.71 -23.27 10.83
C GLY A 72 -7.02 -24.50 10.23
N ASP A 73 -7.85 -25.46 9.81
CA ASP A 73 -7.33 -26.68 9.19
C ASP A 73 -6.56 -26.39 7.89
N SER A 74 -5.62 -27.28 7.55
CA SER A 74 -4.82 -27.23 6.30
C SER A 74 -3.90 -26.01 6.13
N VAL A 75 -3.74 -25.15 7.11
CA VAL A 75 -2.72 -24.09 7.12
C VAL A 75 -1.34 -24.72 7.24
N LYS A 76 -0.37 -24.27 6.43
CA LYS A 76 0.98 -24.83 6.38
C LYS A 76 2.04 -23.75 6.60
N GLY A 77 3.08 -24.10 7.38
CA GLY A 77 4.25 -23.25 7.58
C GLY A 77 4.06 -22.13 8.58
N PHE A 78 2.98 -22.17 9.35
CA PHE A 78 2.67 -21.20 10.40
C PHE A 78 2.30 -21.90 11.70
N GLU A 79 2.63 -21.27 12.84
CA GLU A 79 2.33 -21.71 14.18
C GLU A 79 1.68 -20.58 14.99
N ILE A 80 0.92 -20.95 16.04
CA ILE A 80 0.39 -19.98 16.99
C ILE A 80 1.56 -19.26 17.66
N GLY A 81 1.47 -17.93 17.73
CA GLY A 81 2.55 -17.08 18.25
C GLY A 81 3.49 -16.54 17.17
N ASP A 82 3.42 -17.03 15.94
CA ASP A 82 4.21 -16.48 14.84
C ASP A 82 3.88 -14.99 14.61
N ARG A 83 4.93 -14.18 14.48
CA ARG A 83 4.81 -12.78 14.10
C ARG A 83 4.61 -12.71 12.58
N VAL A 84 3.57 -11.98 12.15
CA VAL A 84 3.22 -11.91 10.72
C VAL A 84 2.85 -10.51 10.29
N VAL A 85 3.13 -10.23 9.01
CA VAL A 85 2.52 -9.13 8.25
C VAL A 85 1.26 -9.66 7.60
N VAL A 86 0.18 -8.86 7.59
CA VAL A 86 -1.11 -9.17 6.96
C VAL A 86 -1.35 -8.19 5.82
N THR A 87 -1.51 -8.69 4.59
CA THR A 87 -1.72 -7.89 3.38
C THR A 87 -3.13 -8.10 2.81
N LEU A 88 -3.56 -7.21 1.92
CA LEU A 88 -4.80 -7.39 1.15
C LEU A 88 -4.69 -8.45 0.04
N ILE A 89 -3.49 -8.96 -0.23
CA ILE A 89 -3.22 -9.83 -1.39
C ILE A 89 -3.64 -11.27 -1.07
N LYS A 90 -4.94 -11.56 -1.25
CA LYS A 90 -5.47 -12.93 -1.25
C LYS A 90 -5.21 -13.57 -2.62
N SER A 91 -4.69 -14.78 -2.65
CA SER A 91 -4.38 -15.48 -3.90
C SER A 91 -4.71 -16.97 -3.83
N CYS A 92 -5.42 -17.49 -4.84
CA CYS A 92 -5.84 -18.88 -4.90
C CYS A 92 -4.70 -19.85 -5.26
N GLY A 93 -3.63 -19.36 -5.90
CA GLY A 93 -2.48 -20.18 -6.31
C GLY A 93 -2.64 -20.96 -7.61
N TYR A 94 -3.84 -21.05 -8.21
CA TYR A 94 -4.11 -21.93 -9.36
C TYR A 94 -4.77 -21.25 -10.58
N CYS A 95 -5.29 -20.00 -10.48
CA CYS A 95 -5.78 -19.26 -11.64
C CYS A 95 -4.61 -18.87 -12.57
N ASN A 96 -4.91 -18.45 -13.80
CA ASN A 96 -3.87 -18.11 -14.78
C ASN A 96 -2.87 -17.08 -14.22
N ASN A 97 -3.36 -15.99 -13.64
CA ASN A 97 -2.51 -14.97 -13.07
C ASN A 97 -1.62 -15.49 -11.94
N CYS A 98 -2.17 -16.27 -11.01
CA CYS A 98 -1.37 -16.88 -9.94
C CYS A 98 -0.32 -17.84 -10.48
N SER A 99 -0.66 -18.66 -11.47
CA SER A 99 0.25 -19.63 -12.09
C SER A 99 1.40 -18.95 -12.85
N GLU A 100 1.18 -17.76 -13.37
CA GLU A 100 2.20 -16.91 -14.00
C GLU A 100 3.03 -16.07 -13.01
N GLY A 101 2.75 -16.19 -11.70
CA GLY A 101 3.46 -15.45 -10.66
C GLY A 101 2.93 -14.02 -10.42
N ASN A 102 1.68 -13.76 -10.78
CA ASN A 102 1.01 -12.48 -10.61
C ASN A 102 -0.12 -12.53 -9.55
N PRO A 103 0.16 -12.85 -8.27
CA PRO A 103 -0.87 -13.05 -7.24
C PRO A 103 -1.66 -11.78 -6.91
N THR A 104 -1.11 -10.60 -7.17
CA THR A 104 -1.79 -9.31 -6.92
C THR A 104 -3.03 -9.10 -7.77
N ILE A 105 -3.13 -9.80 -8.90
CA ILE A 105 -4.26 -9.78 -9.83
C ILE A 105 -4.95 -11.15 -9.91
N CYS A 106 -4.97 -11.89 -8.79
CA CYS A 106 -5.71 -13.15 -8.68
C CYS A 106 -7.16 -12.96 -9.15
N GLU A 107 -7.69 -13.93 -9.90
CA GLU A 107 -9.03 -13.89 -10.47
C GLU A 107 -10.10 -14.38 -9.49
N ASP A 108 -9.70 -15.01 -8.39
CA ASP A 108 -10.62 -15.42 -7.33
C ASP A 108 -10.99 -14.21 -6.46
N ASN A 109 -12.19 -13.68 -6.71
CA ASN A 109 -12.79 -12.59 -5.96
C ASN A 109 -13.92 -13.08 -5.02
N SER A 110 -13.94 -14.39 -4.70
CA SER A 110 -14.96 -14.97 -3.82
C SER A 110 -14.92 -14.33 -2.43
N ASN A 111 -16.09 -13.91 -1.95
CA ASN A 111 -16.25 -13.51 -0.56
C ASN A 111 -16.10 -14.74 0.36
N ALA A 112 -15.66 -14.50 1.59
CA ALA A 112 -15.60 -15.55 2.59
C ALA A 112 -17.01 -16.00 2.98
N GLU A 113 -17.27 -17.31 2.92
CA GLU A 113 -18.52 -17.93 3.36
C GLU A 113 -18.24 -19.00 4.43
N PRO A 114 -18.82 -18.90 5.63
CA PRO A 114 -19.70 -17.79 6.12
C PRO A 114 -18.93 -16.48 6.32
N PRO A 115 -19.66 -15.33 6.40
CA PRO A 115 -19.03 -14.02 6.61
C PRO A 115 -18.11 -14.00 7.85
N ILE A 116 -16.97 -13.32 7.72
CA ILE A 116 -15.94 -13.26 8.78
C ILE A 116 -16.38 -12.34 9.91
N LEU A 117 -16.99 -11.19 9.59
CA LEU A 117 -17.45 -10.19 10.53
C LEU A 117 -18.97 -10.10 10.55
N SER A 118 -19.52 -9.94 11.75
CA SER A 118 -20.96 -9.71 11.92
C SER A 118 -21.27 -8.87 13.16
N MET A 119 -22.45 -8.29 13.20
CA MET A 119 -22.98 -7.58 14.37
C MET A 119 -24.47 -7.86 14.51
N LYS A 120 -24.88 -8.40 15.67
CA LYS A 120 -26.27 -8.77 15.93
C LYS A 120 -26.88 -9.67 14.84
N GLY A 121 -26.07 -10.56 14.26
CA GLY A 121 -26.48 -11.49 13.20
C GLY A 121 -26.46 -10.90 11.76
N ASN A 122 -26.16 -9.62 11.58
CA ASN A 122 -26.02 -9.00 10.29
C ASN A 122 -24.56 -8.99 9.85
N THR A 123 -24.28 -9.25 8.58
CA THR A 123 -22.95 -9.22 7.99
C THR A 123 -22.36 -7.83 8.04
N ILE A 124 -21.07 -7.73 8.37
CA ILE A 124 -20.24 -6.55 8.20
C ILE A 124 -19.20 -6.87 7.13
N GLN A 125 -19.00 -5.98 6.18
CA GLN A 125 -18.04 -6.18 5.09
C GLN A 125 -16.59 -6.08 5.60
N GLN A 126 -15.81 -7.09 5.31
CA GLN A 126 -14.36 -7.10 5.52
C GLN A 126 -13.66 -6.55 4.26
N VAL A 127 -13.49 -5.23 4.21
CA VAL A 127 -12.99 -4.57 2.99
C VAL A 127 -11.53 -4.90 2.73
N MET A 128 -11.17 -5.02 1.45
CA MET A 128 -9.82 -5.38 0.99
C MET A 128 -9.32 -6.71 1.60
N ASN A 129 -10.22 -7.66 1.85
CA ASN A 129 -9.95 -8.97 2.45
C ASN A 129 -9.25 -8.92 3.82
N CYS A 130 -9.24 -7.76 4.50
CA CYS A 130 -8.52 -7.57 5.77
C CYS A 130 -9.43 -7.09 6.89
N GLY A 131 -10.07 -5.90 6.74
CA GLY A 131 -10.86 -5.29 7.80
C GLY A 131 -10.05 -5.07 9.09
N ALA A 132 -8.82 -4.55 8.96
CA ALA A 132 -7.84 -4.54 10.05
C ALA A 132 -7.96 -3.34 11.00
N PHE A 133 -8.90 -2.41 10.79
CA PHE A 133 -9.22 -1.42 11.83
C PHE A 133 -10.03 -2.10 12.96
N ALA A 134 -9.46 -3.16 13.53
CA ALA A 134 -10.02 -4.02 14.55
C ALA A 134 -8.90 -4.64 15.40
N GLU A 135 -9.23 -5.17 16.58
CA GLU A 135 -8.25 -5.82 17.47
C GLU A 135 -7.69 -7.13 16.88
N LYS A 136 -8.49 -7.80 16.05
CA LYS A 136 -8.14 -9.08 15.41
C LYS A 136 -8.71 -9.16 14.01
N VAL A 137 -8.08 -9.97 13.18
CA VAL A 137 -8.58 -10.34 11.85
C VAL A 137 -8.54 -11.85 11.64
N VAL A 138 -9.43 -12.35 10.79
CA VAL A 138 -9.31 -13.69 10.19
C VAL A 138 -9.05 -13.50 8.71
N VAL A 139 -7.97 -14.11 8.20
CA VAL A 139 -7.51 -13.94 6.82
C VAL A 139 -7.01 -15.27 6.25
N ASP A 140 -6.98 -15.38 4.94
CA ASP A 140 -6.40 -16.52 4.24
C ASP A 140 -4.87 -16.58 4.44
N GLN A 141 -4.30 -17.80 4.56
CA GLN A 141 -2.84 -17.99 4.73
C GLN A 141 -2.00 -17.41 3.57
N SER A 142 -2.59 -17.16 2.40
CA SER A 142 -1.91 -16.52 1.28
C SER A 142 -1.64 -15.04 1.51
N GLN A 143 -2.36 -14.39 2.45
CA GLN A 143 -2.27 -12.96 2.76
C GLN A 143 -1.18 -12.64 3.79
N ILE A 144 -0.58 -13.65 4.43
CA ILE A 144 0.36 -13.45 5.53
C ILE A 144 1.79 -13.84 5.17
N VAL A 145 2.73 -13.12 5.77
CA VAL A 145 4.17 -13.43 5.70
C VAL A 145 4.74 -13.44 7.10
N LYS A 146 5.44 -14.52 7.45
CA LYS A 146 6.14 -14.65 8.75
C LYS A 146 7.32 -13.69 8.81
N LEU A 147 7.45 -13.01 9.95
CA LEU A 147 8.60 -12.19 10.30
C LEU A 147 9.51 -13.00 11.22
N ASN A 148 10.78 -13.14 10.83
CA ASN A 148 11.78 -13.90 11.61
C ASN A 148 12.61 -12.99 12.54
N ASN A 149 12.22 -11.73 12.70
CA ASN A 149 12.90 -10.72 13.51
C ASN A 149 11.93 -10.02 14.46
N ASP A 150 12.51 -9.25 15.39
CA ASP A 150 11.75 -8.46 16.38
C ASP A 150 11.35 -7.07 15.88
N LEU A 151 11.16 -6.91 14.56
CA LEU A 151 10.71 -5.64 13.97
C LEU A 151 9.44 -5.15 14.68
N ASN A 152 9.45 -3.87 15.10
CA ASN A 152 8.28 -3.27 15.74
C ASN A 152 7.05 -3.39 14.83
N PHE A 153 5.89 -3.76 15.40
CA PHE A 153 4.67 -3.96 14.61
C PHE A 153 4.21 -2.69 13.87
N ALA A 154 4.44 -1.50 14.45
CA ALA A 154 4.13 -0.25 13.75
C ALA A 154 4.94 -0.13 12.44
N THR A 155 6.24 -0.45 12.48
CA THR A 155 7.11 -0.48 11.30
C THR A 155 6.77 -1.65 10.39
N ALA A 156 6.53 -2.84 10.95
CA ALA A 156 6.19 -4.04 10.19
C ALA A 156 4.88 -3.90 9.40
N SER A 157 3.87 -3.21 9.94
CA SER A 157 2.60 -2.99 9.26
C SER A 157 2.76 -2.25 7.93
N LEU A 158 3.76 -1.36 7.81
CA LEU A 158 4.03 -0.63 6.58
C LEU A 158 4.45 -1.53 5.41
N LEU A 159 5.01 -2.71 5.71
CA LEU A 159 5.39 -3.71 4.71
C LEU A 159 4.16 -4.27 3.97
N ALA A 160 2.97 -4.18 4.57
CA ALA A 160 1.77 -4.82 4.04
C ALA A 160 1.21 -4.16 2.77
N CYS A 161 1.49 -2.85 2.55
CA CYS A 161 1.00 -2.13 1.37
C CYS A 161 2.00 -1.06 0.89
N GLY A 162 2.16 0.04 1.65
CA GLY A 162 2.87 1.22 1.15
C GLY A 162 4.32 0.95 0.73
N VAL A 163 5.04 0.11 1.48
CA VAL A 163 6.43 -0.25 1.20
C VAL A 163 6.54 -1.17 -0.01
N ILE A 164 5.81 -2.30 0.00
CA ILE A 164 5.85 -3.25 -1.13
C ILE A 164 5.32 -2.63 -2.42
N THR A 165 4.31 -1.77 -2.34
CA THR A 165 3.76 -1.08 -3.51
C THR A 165 4.80 -0.16 -4.15
N GLY A 166 5.47 0.68 -3.36
CA GLY A 166 6.46 1.61 -3.88
C GLY A 166 7.70 0.91 -4.45
N ILE A 167 8.30 -0.01 -3.68
CA ILE A 167 9.49 -0.76 -4.11
C ILE A 167 9.14 -1.69 -5.28
N GLY A 168 8.03 -2.44 -5.17
CA GLY A 168 7.60 -3.37 -6.20
C GLY A 168 7.26 -2.68 -7.52
N ALA A 169 6.65 -1.49 -7.50
CA ALA A 169 6.41 -0.72 -8.72
C ALA A 169 7.72 -0.47 -9.49
N VAL A 170 8.83 -0.29 -8.77
CA VAL A 170 10.16 -0.06 -9.37
C VAL A 170 10.77 -1.37 -9.88
N VAL A 171 10.83 -2.39 -9.04
CA VAL A 171 11.62 -3.60 -9.34
C VAL A 171 10.84 -4.65 -10.13
N ASN A 172 9.52 -4.78 -9.88
CA ASN A 172 8.68 -5.78 -10.54
C ASN A 172 7.94 -5.19 -11.76
N ALA A 173 7.14 -4.11 -11.57
CA ALA A 173 6.34 -3.53 -12.64
C ALA A 173 7.20 -2.81 -13.69
N ALA A 174 8.01 -1.83 -13.28
CA ALA A 174 8.87 -1.07 -14.19
C ALA A 174 10.09 -1.86 -14.66
N LYS A 175 10.59 -2.80 -13.83
CA LYS A 175 11.83 -3.55 -14.05
C LYS A 175 12.99 -2.58 -14.30
N LEU A 176 13.12 -1.59 -13.41
CA LEU A 176 14.13 -0.53 -13.50
C LEU A 176 15.54 -1.13 -13.60
N ARG A 177 16.32 -0.63 -14.55
CA ARG A 177 17.71 -1.04 -14.77
C ARG A 177 18.67 0.03 -14.24
N PRO A 178 19.84 -0.37 -13.71
CA PRO A 178 20.88 0.59 -13.31
C PRO A 178 21.20 1.60 -14.41
N GLY A 179 21.38 2.86 -14.02
CA GLY A 179 21.70 3.96 -14.93
C GLY A 179 20.49 4.63 -15.58
N GLN A 180 19.27 4.12 -15.41
CA GLN A 180 18.04 4.78 -15.88
C GLN A 180 17.69 5.98 -15.00
N ASP A 181 16.93 6.92 -15.59
CA ASP A 181 16.45 8.13 -14.94
C ASP A 181 15.00 8.00 -14.55
N VAL A 182 14.66 8.44 -13.34
CA VAL A 182 13.34 8.24 -12.75
C VAL A 182 12.75 9.57 -12.30
N VAL A 183 11.45 9.74 -12.53
CA VAL A 183 10.63 10.77 -11.90
C VAL A 183 9.57 10.09 -11.03
N VAL A 184 9.41 10.53 -9.77
CA VAL A 184 8.36 10.08 -8.86
C VAL A 184 7.45 11.26 -8.57
N ILE A 185 6.19 11.17 -9.01
CA ILE A 185 5.18 12.20 -8.78
C ILE A 185 4.35 11.79 -7.55
N GLY A 186 4.48 12.58 -6.50
CA GLY A 186 3.99 12.34 -5.16
C GLY A 186 5.08 11.80 -4.24
N ALA A 187 5.46 12.57 -3.21
CA ALA A 187 6.45 12.18 -2.19
C ALA A 187 5.77 11.79 -0.86
N GLY A 188 4.62 11.13 -0.94
CA GLY A 188 3.95 10.48 0.20
C GLY A 188 4.54 9.09 0.49
N GLY A 189 3.89 8.31 1.37
CA GLY A 189 4.41 7.01 1.81
C GLY A 189 4.80 6.05 0.70
N VAL A 190 3.96 5.88 -0.35
CA VAL A 190 4.27 5.05 -1.51
C VAL A 190 5.39 5.65 -2.35
N GLY A 191 5.35 6.99 -2.59
CA GLY A 191 6.37 7.69 -3.38
C GLY A 191 7.76 7.64 -2.75
N LEU A 192 7.86 7.79 -1.43
CA LEU A 192 9.12 7.66 -0.69
C LEU A 192 9.71 6.25 -0.85
N ASN A 193 8.86 5.22 -0.86
CA ASN A 193 9.31 3.85 -1.09
C ASN A 193 9.68 3.58 -2.56
N ALA A 194 9.00 4.22 -3.53
CA ALA A 194 9.43 4.18 -4.93
C ALA A 194 10.81 4.87 -5.12
N ILE A 195 11.06 5.98 -4.41
CA ILE A 195 12.36 6.66 -4.40
C ILE A 195 13.45 5.75 -3.82
N GLN A 196 13.21 5.11 -2.67
CA GLN A 196 14.14 4.14 -2.10
C GLN A 196 14.38 2.96 -3.04
N GLY A 197 13.31 2.39 -3.61
CA GLY A 197 13.40 1.32 -4.59
C GLY A 197 14.24 1.70 -5.81
N ALA A 198 14.06 2.91 -6.35
CA ALA A 198 14.85 3.42 -7.47
C ALA A 198 16.33 3.57 -7.11
N ARG A 199 16.64 4.07 -5.90
CA ARG A 199 18.02 4.16 -5.39
C ARG A 199 18.65 2.78 -5.26
N ILE A 200 17.94 1.82 -4.69
CA ILE A 200 18.41 0.43 -4.51
C ILE A 200 18.63 -0.26 -5.87
N ALA A 201 17.76 -0.01 -6.84
CA ALA A 201 17.88 -0.54 -8.20
C ALA A 201 18.95 0.15 -9.05
N GLY A 202 19.61 1.20 -8.53
CA GLY A 202 20.73 1.86 -9.21
C GLY A 202 20.31 2.91 -10.24
N ALA A 203 19.19 3.60 -10.04
CA ALA A 203 18.81 4.76 -10.87
C ALA A 203 19.93 5.81 -10.90
N ARG A 204 20.15 6.44 -12.06
CA ARG A 204 21.16 7.51 -12.22
C ARG A 204 20.67 8.83 -11.62
N ARG A 205 19.45 9.21 -11.91
CA ARG A 205 18.75 10.37 -11.34
C ARG A 205 17.38 9.95 -10.85
N ILE A 206 17.00 10.50 -9.70
CA ILE A 206 15.70 10.28 -9.07
C ILE A 206 15.13 11.66 -8.75
N VAL A 207 14.20 12.14 -9.57
CA VAL A 207 13.58 13.45 -9.41
C VAL A 207 12.25 13.25 -8.69
N ALA A 208 12.12 13.77 -7.46
CA ALA A 208 10.85 13.83 -6.75
C ALA A 208 10.04 15.05 -7.21
N VAL A 209 8.73 14.88 -7.43
CA VAL A 209 7.80 15.95 -7.78
C VAL A 209 6.66 15.95 -6.77
N ASP A 210 6.44 17.06 -6.05
CA ASP A 210 5.33 17.21 -5.10
C ASP A 210 4.88 18.67 -5.04
N THR A 211 3.66 18.91 -4.56
CA THR A 211 3.12 20.26 -4.34
C THR A 211 3.69 20.92 -3.09
N ASN A 212 4.27 20.14 -2.17
CA ASN A 212 4.80 20.59 -0.88
C ASN A 212 6.34 20.50 -0.87
N GLY A 213 7.01 21.65 -0.64
CA GLY A 213 8.47 21.75 -0.58
C GLY A 213 9.12 20.93 0.55
N ASP A 214 8.46 20.81 1.71
CA ASP A 214 8.97 20.02 2.84
C ASP A 214 9.04 18.52 2.47
N LYS A 215 8.07 18.04 1.71
CA LYS A 215 8.10 16.67 1.20
C LYS A 215 9.24 16.42 0.21
N LEU A 216 9.62 17.43 -0.57
CA LEU A 216 10.79 17.33 -1.45
C LEU A 216 12.09 17.24 -0.66
N THR A 217 12.17 17.94 0.48
CA THR A 217 13.30 17.82 1.40
C THR A 217 13.38 16.41 1.99
N ILE A 218 12.26 15.90 2.49
CA ILE A 218 12.16 14.51 2.98
C ILE A 218 12.52 13.50 1.87
N ALA A 219 12.03 13.71 0.64
CA ALA A 219 12.34 12.83 -0.49
C ALA A 219 13.85 12.68 -0.74
N LYS A 220 14.63 13.75 -0.56
CA LYS A 220 16.10 13.70 -0.66
C LYS A 220 16.73 12.83 0.43
N GLU A 221 16.20 12.86 1.66
CA GLU A 221 16.65 12.00 2.75
C GLU A 221 16.40 10.51 2.45
N PHE A 222 15.38 10.22 1.64
CA PHE A 222 15.03 8.87 1.20
C PHE A 222 15.74 8.46 -0.10
N GLY A 223 16.49 9.37 -0.74
CA GLY A 223 17.36 9.05 -1.87
C GLY A 223 17.01 9.73 -3.19
N ALA A 224 16.07 10.69 -3.21
CA ALA A 224 15.89 11.54 -4.38
C ALA A 224 17.14 12.40 -4.62
N THR A 225 17.60 12.47 -5.84
CA THR A 225 18.74 13.32 -6.24
C THR A 225 18.32 14.77 -6.36
N ASP A 226 17.07 15.02 -6.76
CA ASP A 226 16.54 16.33 -7.10
C ASP A 226 15.07 16.42 -6.68
N GLY A 227 14.57 17.64 -6.48
CA GLY A 227 13.17 17.93 -6.17
C GLY A 227 12.63 19.02 -7.07
N VAL A 228 11.37 18.89 -7.48
CA VAL A 228 10.66 19.87 -8.33
C VAL A 228 9.28 20.13 -7.73
N LEU A 229 8.93 21.39 -7.49
CA LEU A 229 7.58 21.76 -7.08
C LEU A 229 6.59 21.55 -8.24
N ALA A 230 5.54 20.76 -7.98
CA ALA A 230 4.51 20.48 -8.98
C ALA A 230 3.68 21.72 -9.35
N THR A 231 3.73 22.77 -8.52
CA THR A 231 3.04 24.06 -8.73
C THR A 231 3.77 25.00 -9.69
N GLU A 232 4.98 24.66 -10.13
CA GLU A 232 5.71 25.40 -11.15
C GLU A 232 4.94 25.41 -12.49
N LYS A 233 5.12 26.45 -13.31
CA LYS A 233 4.40 26.59 -14.59
C LYS A 233 4.58 25.39 -15.55
N SER A 234 5.72 24.74 -15.51
CA SER A 234 6.04 23.59 -16.37
C SER A 234 7.01 22.64 -15.65
N PRO A 235 6.56 21.95 -14.59
CA PRO A 235 7.45 21.16 -13.73
C PRO A 235 8.16 20.05 -14.51
N TRP A 236 7.55 19.50 -15.57
CA TRP A 236 8.19 18.51 -16.45
C TRP A 236 9.41 19.07 -17.21
N ARG A 237 9.44 20.36 -17.56
CA ARG A 237 10.61 20.98 -18.22
C ARG A 237 11.77 21.11 -17.24
N ILE A 238 11.48 21.45 -15.99
CA ILE A 238 12.50 21.53 -14.93
C ILE A 238 13.05 20.12 -14.70
N ALA A 239 12.19 19.11 -14.50
CA ALA A 239 12.64 17.73 -14.34
C ALA A 239 13.50 17.25 -15.51
N LYS A 240 13.10 17.55 -16.76
CA LYS A 240 13.89 17.21 -17.96
C LYS A 240 15.26 17.91 -17.97
N SER A 241 15.36 19.15 -17.53
CA SER A 241 16.65 19.86 -17.45
C SER A 241 17.60 19.23 -16.42
N LEU A 242 17.07 18.76 -15.28
CA LEU A 242 17.83 18.09 -14.23
C LEU A 242 18.38 16.73 -14.69
N VAL A 243 17.60 16.01 -15.48
CA VAL A 243 17.98 14.70 -16.04
C VAL A 243 18.87 14.86 -17.30
N GLY A 244 18.80 16.02 -17.98
CA GLY A 244 19.48 16.30 -19.26
C GLY A 244 18.72 15.75 -20.48
N ARG A 245 17.63 14.99 -20.25
CA ARG A 245 16.74 14.39 -21.25
C ARG A 245 15.39 14.12 -20.56
N GLY A 246 14.44 13.46 -21.19
CA GLY A 246 13.25 12.94 -20.49
C GLY A 246 13.58 11.69 -19.68
N ALA A 247 12.79 11.43 -18.64
CA ALA A 247 12.97 10.25 -17.79
C ALA A 247 12.65 8.94 -18.53
N ASP A 248 13.33 7.86 -18.14
CA ASP A 248 13.02 6.52 -18.62
C ASP A 248 11.73 5.99 -17.99
N ILE A 249 11.53 6.27 -16.70
CA ILE A 249 10.34 5.83 -15.94
C ILE A 249 9.76 7.01 -15.14
N VAL A 250 8.43 7.14 -15.17
CA VAL A 250 7.67 8.07 -14.32
C VAL A 250 6.70 7.29 -13.47
N PHE A 251 6.85 7.33 -12.16
CA PHE A 251 5.91 6.74 -11.20
C PHE A 251 4.91 7.80 -10.77
N VAL A 252 3.60 7.53 -10.96
CA VAL A 252 2.52 8.37 -10.42
C VAL A 252 1.97 7.68 -9.19
N THR A 253 2.23 8.24 -8.01
CA THR A 253 1.86 7.66 -6.71
C THR A 253 0.73 8.43 -6.01
N VAL A 254 0.10 9.37 -6.71
CA VAL A 254 -1.03 10.16 -6.23
C VAL A 254 -2.32 9.79 -6.95
N GLY A 255 -3.43 9.76 -6.22
CA GLY A 255 -4.76 9.43 -6.76
C GLY A 255 -5.45 10.65 -7.36
N ASN A 256 -4.84 11.32 -8.35
CA ASN A 256 -5.41 12.49 -9.03
C ASN A 256 -5.31 12.30 -10.54
N SER A 257 -6.46 12.24 -11.21
CA SER A 257 -6.55 12.02 -12.67
C SER A 257 -5.81 13.07 -13.48
N SER A 258 -5.82 14.35 -13.07
CA SER A 258 -5.12 15.43 -13.77
C SER A 258 -3.60 15.26 -13.79
N VAL A 259 -3.02 14.52 -12.85
CA VAL A 259 -1.60 14.20 -12.86
C VAL A 259 -1.26 13.23 -14.00
N TYR A 260 -2.17 12.32 -14.32
CA TYR A 260 -2.01 11.40 -15.45
C TYR A 260 -2.03 12.11 -16.81
N ASP A 261 -2.73 13.25 -16.93
CA ASP A 261 -2.73 14.06 -18.16
C ASP A 261 -1.34 14.60 -18.49
N ILE A 262 -0.56 14.93 -17.47
CA ILE A 262 0.76 15.55 -17.63
C ILE A 262 1.93 14.57 -17.42
N ALA A 263 1.71 13.40 -16.82
CA ALA A 263 2.76 12.43 -16.54
C ALA A 263 3.59 12.04 -17.79
N PRO A 264 3.00 11.82 -18.99
CA PRO A 264 3.79 11.53 -20.19
C PRO A 264 4.76 12.63 -20.60
N ARG A 265 4.49 13.88 -20.18
CA ARG A 265 5.37 15.02 -20.50
C ARG A 265 6.72 14.97 -19.81
N TYR A 266 6.85 14.19 -18.71
CA TYR A 266 8.13 13.98 -18.03
C TYR A 266 9.04 12.95 -18.75
N LEU A 267 8.44 12.09 -19.57
CA LEU A 267 9.13 10.99 -20.23
C LEU A 267 10.08 11.45 -21.35
N GLY A 268 11.15 10.68 -21.51
CA GLY A 268 11.96 10.63 -22.73
C GLY A 268 11.38 9.67 -23.78
N TYR A 269 12.14 9.44 -24.85
CA TYR A 269 11.80 8.48 -25.91
C TYR A 269 11.84 7.06 -25.35
N GLY A 270 10.84 6.25 -25.64
CA GLY A 270 10.71 4.89 -25.15
C GLY A 270 10.38 4.76 -23.67
N GLY A 271 10.15 5.88 -22.95
CA GLY A 271 9.86 5.89 -21.52
C GLY A 271 8.46 5.39 -21.18
N LYS A 272 8.25 5.03 -19.91
CA LYS A 272 6.96 4.50 -19.42
C LYS A 272 6.48 5.23 -18.18
N VAL A 273 5.17 5.50 -18.14
CA VAL A 273 4.45 5.88 -16.92
C VAL A 273 3.99 4.61 -16.22
N VAL A 274 4.31 4.48 -14.93
CA VAL A 274 3.79 3.45 -14.05
C VAL A 274 2.70 4.06 -13.18
N MET A 275 1.48 3.58 -13.36
CA MET A 275 0.28 4.05 -12.66
C MET A 275 0.13 3.26 -11.35
N VAL A 276 0.37 3.93 -10.22
CA VAL A 276 0.32 3.35 -8.87
C VAL A 276 -0.79 3.98 -8.04
N GLY A 277 -0.90 5.32 -8.07
CA GLY A 277 -1.97 6.05 -7.39
C GLY A 277 -3.31 5.84 -8.10
N MET A 278 -4.36 5.62 -7.34
CA MET A 278 -5.69 5.32 -7.85
C MET A 278 -6.62 6.53 -7.67
N PRO A 279 -7.08 7.18 -8.77
CA PRO A 279 -8.12 8.21 -8.73
C PRO A 279 -9.49 7.64 -8.32
N LYS A 280 -10.49 8.51 -8.17
CA LYS A 280 -11.88 8.12 -7.93
C LYS A 280 -12.45 7.33 -9.11
N THR A 281 -13.38 6.44 -8.80
CA THR A 281 -14.13 5.73 -9.85
C THR A 281 -14.87 6.73 -10.75
N GLY A 282 -14.68 6.59 -12.07
CA GLY A 282 -15.29 7.48 -13.07
C GLY A 282 -14.41 8.67 -13.47
N ASP A 283 -13.36 9.01 -12.73
CA ASP A 283 -12.40 10.01 -13.16
C ASP A 283 -11.69 9.57 -14.45
N LYS A 284 -11.47 10.53 -15.34
CA LYS A 284 -10.86 10.29 -16.64
C LYS A 284 -9.59 11.12 -16.78
N SER A 285 -8.63 10.59 -17.51
CA SER A 285 -7.40 11.27 -17.94
C SER A 285 -7.39 11.46 -19.44
N VAL A 286 -6.80 12.56 -19.91
CA VAL A 286 -6.74 12.95 -21.33
C VAL A 286 -5.29 13.05 -21.75
N TYR A 287 -4.95 12.41 -22.87
CA TYR A 287 -3.62 12.50 -23.49
C TYR A 287 -3.71 12.44 -25.02
N GLU A 288 -2.65 12.87 -25.68
CA GLU A 288 -2.54 12.85 -27.14
C GLU A 288 -1.87 11.56 -27.62
N PRO A 289 -2.61 10.56 -28.14
CA PRO A 289 -2.02 9.26 -28.55
C PRO A 289 -0.89 9.40 -29.56
N VAL A 290 -1.01 10.36 -30.50
CA VAL A 290 0.02 10.59 -31.50
C VAL A 290 1.36 10.94 -30.90
N MET A 291 1.37 11.72 -29.81
CA MET A 291 2.62 12.10 -29.13
C MET A 291 3.29 10.90 -28.47
N MET A 292 2.50 10.02 -27.87
CA MET A 292 3.05 8.80 -27.27
C MET A 292 3.54 7.80 -28.32
N ALA A 293 2.77 7.59 -29.39
CA ALA A 293 3.13 6.67 -30.48
C ALA A 293 4.41 7.13 -31.20
N ALA A 294 4.53 8.44 -31.52
CA ALA A 294 5.65 9.00 -32.26
C ALA A 294 7.03 8.80 -31.55
N VAL A 295 7.03 8.68 -30.22
CA VAL A 295 8.24 8.54 -29.42
C VAL A 295 8.28 7.24 -28.61
N SER A 296 7.41 6.27 -28.93
CA SER A 296 7.32 4.95 -28.30
C SER A 296 7.14 4.99 -26.77
N GLN A 297 6.39 5.94 -26.25
CA GLN A 297 6.05 6.01 -24.83
C GLN A 297 4.92 5.04 -24.49
N GLY A 298 4.86 4.58 -23.23
CA GLY A 298 3.80 3.69 -22.75
C GLY A 298 3.27 4.07 -21.37
N MET A 299 2.12 3.50 -21.02
CA MET A 299 1.58 3.51 -19.67
C MET A 299 1.29 2.07 -19.24
N ILE A 300 1.62 1.74 -17.99
CA ILE A 300 1.30 0.44 -17.39
C ILE A 300 0.72 0.63 -16.00
N GLY A 301 -0.28 -0.19 -15.63
CA GLY A 301 -0.80 -0.26 -14.25
C GLY A 301 0.14 -1.09 -13.38
N SER A 302 0.17 -0.79 -12.09
CA SER A 302 0.83 -1.62 -11.09
C SER A 302 -0.06 -1.72 -9.86
N LYS A 303 -0.57 -2.92 -9.57
CA LYS A 303 -1.37 -3.21 -8.39
C LYS A 303 -0.47 -3.77 -7.30
N MET A 304 -0.38 -3.07 -6.15
CA MET A 304 0.45 -3.49 -5.03
C MET A 304 1.93 -3.76 -5.40
N GLY A 305 2.45 -3.05 -6.42
CA GLY A 305 3.82 -3.21 -6.89
C GLY A 305 4.10 -4.53 -7.60
N ASP A 306 3.07 -5.26 -8.05
CA ASP A 306 3.18 -6.56 -8.71
C ASP A 306 4.03 -7.57 -7.91
N VAL A 307 3.86 -7.53 -6.57
CA VAL A 307 4.69 -8.30 -5.64
C VAL A 307 4.22 -9.75 -5.47
N ILE A 308 5.19 -10.60 -5.16
CA ILE A 308 4.97 -11.92 -4.56
C ILE A 308 5.38 -11.79 -3.09
N ILE A 309 4.41 -11.64 -2.16
CA ILE A 309 4.69 -11.23 -0.79
C ILE A 309 5.69 -12.15 -0.07
N LYS A 310 5.61 -13.47 -0.30
CA LYS A 310 6.52 -14.47 0.31
C LYS A 310 7.96 -14.37 -0.20
N ARG A 311 8.20 -13.74 -1.35
CA ARG A 311 9.52 -13.45 -1.91
C ARG A 311 10.00 -12.04 -1.53
N ASP A 312 9.11 -11.06 -1.71
CA ASP A 312 9.52 -9.65 -1.70
C ASP A 312 9.59 -9.06 -0.29
N ILE A 313 8.68 -9.44 0.63
CA ILE A 313 8.71 -8.93 2.01
C ILE A 313 9.99 -9.37 2.74
N PRO A 314 10.41 -10.66 2.75
CA PRO A 314 11.67 -11.05 3.36
C PRO A 314 12.88 -10.31 2.78
N TRP A 315 12.96 -10.17 1.47
CA TRP A 315 14.03 -9.40 0.81
C TRP A 315 14.04 -7.93 1.25
N ILE A 316 12.87 -7.30 1.39
CA ILE A 316 12.76 -5.90 1.84
C ILE A 316 13.20 -5.77 3.30
N VAL A 317 12.86 -6.75 4.14
CA VAL A 317 13.32 -6.82 5.53
C VAL A 317 14.83 -6.96 5.60
N ASP A 318 15.43 -7.82 4.79
CA ASP A 318 16.90 -7.95 4.70
C ASP A 318 17.58 -6.62 4.32
N LEU A 319 16.98 -5.85 3.40
CA LEU A 319 17.49 -4.53 3.05
C LEU A 319 17.42 -3.52 4.21
N TYR A 320 16.35 -3.59 5.00
CA TYR A 320 16.21 -2.77 6.20
C TYR A 320 17.24 -3.15 7.26
N GLU A 321 17.43 -4.43 7.56
CA GLU A 321 18.43 -4.93 8.51
C GLU A 321 19.86 -4.55 8.11
N GLN A 322 20.15 -4.50 6.81
CA GLN A 322 21.42 -4.02 6.27
C GLN A 322 21.58 -2.48 6.33
N GLY A 323 20.58 -1.73 6.80
CA GLY A 323 20.58 -0.26 6.79
C GLY A 323 20.47 0.37 5.40
N ARG A 324 20.09 -0.41 4.39
CA ARG A 324 19.94 0.04 3.00
C ARG A 324 18.55 0.60 2.70
N LEU A 325 17.57 0.31 3.55
CA LEU A 325 16.19 0.77 3.46
C LEU A 325 15.76 1.40 4.79
N LYS A 326 15.07 2.53 4.74
CA LYS A 326 14.47 3.20 5.89
C LYS A 326 13.02 2.79 6.03
N LEU A 327 12.63 2.28 7.17
CA LEU A 327 11.25 1.93 7.51
C LEU A 327 10.75 2.72 8.72
N ASP A 328 11.53 2.82 9.79
CA ASP A 328 11.13 3.49 11.02
C ASP A 328 10.83 4.97 10.79
N GLU A 329 11.64 5.61 9.95
CA GLU A 329 11.49 7.02 9.59
C GLU A 329 10.22 7.30 8.78
N LEU A 330 9.53 6.29 8.27
CA LEU A 330 8.24 6.41 7.62
C LEU A 330 7.10 6.62 8.62
N VAL A 331 7.20 6.09 9.84
CA VAL A 331 6.19 6.27 10.89
C VAL A 331 6.22 7.71 11.38
N SER A 332 5.18 8.49 11.08
CA SER A 332 5.08 9.87 11.53
C SER A 332 4.48 9.97 12.93
N LYS A 333 3.43 9.20 13.18
CA LYS A 333 2.70 9.23 14.45
C LYS A 333 1.97 7.90 14.67
N THR A 334 1.87 7.52 15.94
CA THR A 334 1.06 6.39 16.39
C THR A 334 -0.19 6.89 17.11
N TRP A 335 -1.28 6.12 16.98
CA TRP A 335 -2.60 6.43 17.49
C TRP A 335 -3.22 5.17 18.09
N THR A 336 -4.23 5.32 18.95
CA THR A 336 -5.06 4.19 19.38
C THR A 336 -6.22 3.96 18.40
N LEU A 337 -6.88 2.80 18.48
CA LEU A 337 -8.06 2.54 17.64
C LEU A 337 -9.18 3.55 17.90
N ASP A 338 -9.37 4.00 19.16
CA ASP A 338 -10.37 5.01 19.51
C ASP A 338 -10.10 6.38 18.85
N GLN A 339 -8.87 6.63 18.40
CA GLN A 339 -8.42 7.83 17.70
C GLN A 339 -8.36 7.65 16.16
N ILE A 340 -9.03 6.65 15.60
CA ILE A 340 -8.96 6.34 14.15
C ILE A 340 -9.39 7.53 13.28
N ASN A 341 -10.40 8.29 13.71
CA ASN A 341 -10.89 9.42 12.94
C ASN A 341 -9.90 10.59 12.91
N GLU A 342 -9.19 10.83 14.01
CA GLU A 342 -8.10 11.80 14.08
C GLU A 342 -6.92 11.37 13.22
N ALA A 343 -6.57 10.08 13.22
CA ALA A 343 -5.53 9.52 12.37
C ALA A 343 -5.87 9.65 10.87
N ILE A 344 -7.13 9.41 10.50
CA ILE A 344 -7.65 9.63 9.15
C ILE A 344 -7.58 11.12 8.77
N ALA A 345 -8.03 12.02 9.66
CA ALA A 345 -7.98 13.46 9.43
C ALA A 345 -6.53 13.96 9.24
N ASP A 346 -5.59 13.52 10.07
CA ASP A 346 -4.18 13.85 9.95
C ASP A 346 -3.57 13.32 8.64
N THR A 347 -3.97 12.12 8.21
CA THR A 347 -3.54 11.56 6.92
C THR A 347 -4.08 12.38 5.74
N LYS A 348 -5.34 12.85 5.80
CA LYS A 348 -5.95 13.73 4.78
C LYS A 348 -5.24 15.08 4.65
N LEU A 349 -4.68 15.62 5.73
CA LEU A 349 -3.87 16.86 5.69
C LEU A 349 -2.58 16.68 4.86
N GLY A 350 -2.14 15.45 4.68
CA GLY A 350 -1.05 15.11 3.77
C GLY A 350 0.35 15.47 4.26
N SER A 351 0.53 15.94 5.50
CA SER A 351 1.85 16.21 6.09
C SER A 351 2.52 14.94 6.62
N ALA A 352 1.74 13.98 7.10
CA ALA A 352 2.24 12.71 7.60
C ALA A 352 2.81 11.83 6.47
N LYS A 353 3.93 11.15 6.72
CA LYS A 353 4.43 10.07 5.85
C LYS A 353 3.52 8.85 6.01
N ARG A 354 3.40 8.34 7.26
CA ARG A 354 2.48 7.24 7.62
C ARG A 354 1.97 7.42 9.05
N ASN A 355 0.65 7.32 9.23
CA ASN A 355 0.00 7.19 10.52
C ASN A 355 -0.28 5.72 10.80
N VAL A 356 -0.07 5.29 12.05
CA VAL A 356 -0.22 3.88 12.45
C VAL A 356 -1.07 3.78 13.71
N ILE A 357 -2.11 2.96 13.66
CA ILE A 357 -2.88 2.57 14.83
C ILE A 357 -2.11 1.44 15.53
N VAL A 358 -1.87 1.58 16.82
CA VAL A 358 -1.19 0.57 17.64
C VAL A 358 -2.17 -0.03 18.65
N PHE A 359 -2.04 -1.32 18.87
CA PHE A 359 -2.81 -2.07 19.86
C PHE A 359 -1.90 -2.52 21.00
N GLU A 360 -2.42 -2.57 22.22
CA GLU A 360 -1.74 -3.25 23.32
C GLU A 360 -1.78 -4.76 23.06
N ALA A 361 -0.82 -5.24 22.30
CA ALA A 361 -0.71 -6.66 21.98
C ALA A 361 -0.31 -7.45 23.24
N LYS A 362 -1.27 -8.07 23.92
CA LYS A 362 -0.98 -9.09 24.91
C LYS A 362 -0.65 -10.38 24.15
N GLN A 363 0.61 -10.83 24.22
CA GLN A 363 0.93 -12.22 23.83
C GLN A 363 -0.02 -13.14 24.62
N ALA A 364 -0.64 -14.08 23.90
CA ALA A 364 -1.34 -15.18 24.56
C ALA A 364 -0.30 -15.96 25.39
N SER A 365 -0.45 -15.93 26.73
CA SER A 365 0.34 -16.68 27.70
C SER A 365 0.12 -18.18 27.54
#